data_4c85970bd6f96d8c4a9bab78a7dac93e
#
_entry.id   4c85970bd6f96d8c4a9bab78a7dac93e
#
_cell.length_a   1.000
_cell.length_b   1.000
_cell.length_c   1.000
_cell.angle_alpha   90.00
_cell.angle_beta   90.00
_cell.angle_gamma   90.00
#
_symmetry.space_group_name_H-M   'P 1'
#
loop_
_entity.id
_entity.type
_entity.pdbx_description
1 polymer ?
#
loop_
_entity_poly.entity_id
_entity_poly.type
_entity_poly.pdbx_seq_one_letter_code
_entity_poly.pdbx_strand_id
1 'polypeptide(L)'
;MRFSLANIFILAFTCMVINPVQAIDLLPGDIVAPNTGNEQFLLSYLSSERNDLYKNKGVTRGLGIKSEQIQIRTAWTFKVDKYPAAFTLQLNNGSIQSTGSLSAFSGSSGLGDTTLLFALWPYADRDKGEYVALGTYLTVPTGDYQPKASLNLGANRYAYAIQLGYQRSLFSSLQWMTAIDASWFNSNEQYRRLFRPADTNIHTLDQKNLYSLQTGMRYIINDAYSVSAMYFRTVGGEEMIDGIDENNRIDLHRYQLSGSAQLPAGRLILQYGGDIKTQNGFYETSRIILRFITAF
;
A
#
# COMPACT_ATOMS: atom_id res chain seq x y z
N MET A 1 -34.63 -10.77 -12.49
CA MET A 1 -34.77 -9.31 -12.48
C MET A 1 -33.66 -8.75 -13.36
N ARG A 2 -33.98 -8.31 -14.59
CA ARG A 2 -33.01 -7.74 -15.52
C ARG A 2 -32.76 -6.29 -15.06
N PHE A 3 -31.65 -6.01 -14.42
CA PHE A 3 -31.22 -4.64 -14.21
C PHE A 3 -30.86 -4.06 -15.58
N SER A 4 -31.58 -3.04 -15.99
CA SER A 4 -31.28 -2.30 -17.21
C SER A 4 -29.96 -1.59 -17.05
N LEU A 5 -29.03 -1.82 -17.97
CA LEU A 5 -27.74 -1.14 -18.11
C LEU A 5 -27.88 0.40 -18.13
N ALA A 6 -29.09 0.91 -18.40
CA ALA A 6 -29.37 2.36 -18.46
C ALA A 6 -29.27 3.09 -17.11
N ASN A 7 -29.37 2.41 -15.95
CA ASN A 7 -29.29 3.03 -14.64
C ASN A 7 -27.87 3.08 -14.07
N ILE A 8 -26.88 2.51 -14.75
CA ILE A 8 -25.46 2.56 -14.36
C ILE A 8 -24.80 3.90 -14.79
N PHE A 9 -25.46 4.65 -15.67
CA PHE A 9 -24.89 5.80 -16.37
C PHE A 9 -24.83 7.13 -15.59
N ILE A 10 -25.31 7.20 -14.35
CA ILE A 10 -25.33 8.49 -13.60
C ILE A 10 -24.32 8.53 -12.45
N LEU A 11 -23.63 7.44 -12.14
CA LEU A 11 -22.54 7.50 -11.17
C LEU A 11 -21.28 8.06 -11.85
N ALA A 12 -20.89 9.26 -11.47
CA ALA A 12 -19.57 9.80 -11.77
C ALA A 12 -18.53 8.92 -11.08
N PHE A 13 -18.05 7.88 -11.79
CA PHE A 13 -16.97 7.04 -11.33
C PHE A 13 -15.67 7.81 -11.52
N THR A 14 -15.19 8.37 -10.44
CA THR A 14 -13.80 8.75 -10.31
C THR A 14 -13.04 7.56 -9.78
N CYS A 15 -11.99 7.21 -10.46
CA CYS A 15 -11.14 6.12 -10.02
C CYS A 15 -10.33 6.57 -8.83
N MET A 16 -10.53 5.92 -7.73
CA MET A 16 -9.45 5.81 -6.78
C MET A 16 -8.39 4.90 -7.39
N VAL A 17 -7.16 5.39 -7.43
CA VAL A 17 -5.99 4.55 -7.68
C VAL A 17 -6.10 3.35 -6.74
N ILE A 18 -6.25 2.14 -7.29
CA ILE A 18 -6.54 0.93 -6.52
C ILE A 18 -5.38 0.56 -5.59
N ASN A 19 -4.21 1.08 -5.89
CA ASN A 19 -3.07 1.15 -4.99
C ASN A 19 -2.68 2.63 -4.88
N PRO A 20 -3.21 3.38 -3.90
CA PRO A 20 -2.66 4.70 -3.64
C PRO A 20 -1.18 4.50 -3.38
N VAL A 21 -0.34 5.23 -4.10
CA VAL A 21 1.09 5.27 -3.80
C VAL A 21 1.20 5.89 -2.42
N GLN A 22 1.52 5.07 -1.46
CA GLN A 22 1.67 5.41 -0.04
C GLN A 22 3.05 4.96 0.41
N ALA A 23 3.50 5.48 1.54
CA ALA A 23 4.59 4.85 2.27
C ALA A 23 4.23 3.38 2.54
N ILE A 24 5.25 2.54 2.62
CA ILE A 24 5.06 1.10 2.78
C ILE A 24 4.31 0.81 4.09
N ASP A 25 3.33 -0.09 4.03
CA ASP A 25 2.73 -0.67 5.22
C ASP A 25 3.80 -1.39 6.04
N LEU A 26 4.02 -0.92 7.25
CA LEU A 26 4.99 -1.48 8.18
C LEU A 26 4.40 -2.65 8.96
N LEU A 27 5.27 -3.57 9.28
CA LEU A 27 5.03 -4.62 10.28
C LEU A 27 5.76 -4.26 11.59
N PRO A 28 5.25 -4.70 12.74
CA PRO A 28 6.01 -4.63 13.97
C PRO A 28 7.34 -5.39 13.82
N GLY A 29 8.43 -4.66 14.03
CA GLY A 29 9.79 -5.11 13.76
C GLY A 29 10.46 -4.41 12.58
N ASP A 30 9.70 -3.75 11.68
CA ASP A 30 10.27 -3.02 10.54
C ASP A 30 10.98 -1.72 10.95
N ILE A 31 10.65 -1.16 12.13
CA ILE A 31 11.30 0.04 12.68
C ILE A 31 12.56 -0.31 13.49
N VAL A 32 12.84 -1.58 13.74
CA VAL A 32 14.10 -1.99 14.40
C VAL A 32 15.27 -1.60 13.51
N ALA A 33 16.26 -0.90 14.10
CA ALA A 33 17.47 -0.51 13.38
C ALA A 33 18.22 -1.75 12.87
N PRO A 34 18.54 -1.82 11.57
CA PRO A 34 19.23 -2.98 11.00
C PRO A 34 20.67 -3.09 11.53
N ASN A 35 21.23 -4.28 11.45
CA ASN A 35 22.67 -4.43 11.48
C ASN A 35 23.24 -3.91 10.17
N THR A 36 24.23 -3.04 10.24
CA THR A 36 24.81 -2.39 9.07
C THR A 36 25.82 -3.30 8.38
N GLY A 37 25.93 -3.17 7.06
CA GLY A 37 26.82 -4.00 6.23
C GLY A 37 26.15 -5.26 5.68
N ASN A 38 24.86 -5.46 5.93
CA ASN A 38 24.10 -6.59 5.45
C ASN A 38 23.23 -6.19 4.25
N GLU A 39 22.99 -7.17 3.39
CA GLU A 39 21.98 -7.10 2.36
C GLU A 39 20.75 -7.89 2.80
N GLN A 40 19.56 -7.39 2.49
CA GLN A 40 18.30 -8.09 2.75
C GLN A 40 17.57 -8.31 1.45
N PHE A 41 17.01 -9.47 1.31
CA PHE A 41 16.12 -9.83 0.21
C PHE A 41 14.75 -10.20 0.77
N LEU A 42 13.71 -9.69 0.14
CA LEU A 42 12.32 -9.95 0.50
C LEU A 42 11.54 -10.30 -0.76
N LEU A 43 10.85 -11.43 -0.70
CA LEU A 43 9.88 -11.86 -1.71
C LEU A 43 8.50 -11.91 -1.06
N SER A 44 7.51 -11.30 -1.71
CA SER A 44 6.12 -11.37 -1.24
C SER A 44 5.19 -11.75 -2.37
N TYR A 45 4.18 -12.56 -2.05
CA TYR A 45 2.96 -12.72 -2.84
C TYR A 45 1.82 -12.03 -2.11
N LEU A 46 1.08 -11.19 -2.82
CA LEU A 46 -0.06 -10.43 -2.32
C LEU A 46 -1.28 -10.76 -3.17
N SER A 47 -2.39 -11.12 -2.52
CA SER A 47 -3.71 -11.25 -3.14
C SER A 47 -4.71 -10.41 -2.37
N SER A 48 -5.51 -9.61 -3.07
CA SER A 48 -6.57 -8.81 -2.45
C SER A 48 -7.84 -8.80 -3.30
N GLU A 49 -8.98 -8.74 -2.60
CA GLU A 49 -10.30 -8.65 -3.19
C GLU A 49 -11.04 -7.44 -2.64
N ARG A 50 -11.67 -6.69 -3.53
CA ARG A 50 -12.51 -5.53 -3.23
C ARG A 50 -13.85 -5.72 -3.91
N ASN A 51 -14.95 -5.58 -3.16
CA ASN A 51 -16.26 -5.99 -3.68
C ASN A 51 -17.30 -4.87 -3.77
N ASP A 52 -17.19 -3.82 -3.01
CA ASP A 52 -18.18 -2.75 -2.95
C ASP A 52 -17.50 -1.40 -3.13
N LEU A 53 -18.17 -0.47 -3.79
CA LEU A 53 -17.71 0.91 -3.93
C LEU A 53 -18.52 1.83 -3.04
N TYR A 54 -17.84 2.51 -2.13
CA TYR A 54 -18.39 3.56 -1.28
C TYR A 54 -18.13 4.92 -1.92
N LYS A 55 -19.15 5.76 -2.05
CA LYS A 55 -19.05 7.15 -2.53
C LYS A 55 -20.11 8.03 -1.87
N ASN A 56 -19.66 9.13 -1.24
CA ASN A 56 -20.55 10.16 -0.66
C ASN A 56 -21.68 9.58 0.22
N LYS A 57 -21.35 8.67 1.14
CA LYS A 57 -22.27 7.93 2.02
C LYS A 57 -23.18 6.89 1.32
N GLY A 58 -23.09 6.76 -0.01
CA GLY A 58 -23.73 5.69 -0.76
C GLY A 58 -22.81 4.48 -0.91
N VAL A 59 -23.40 3.31 -1.16
CA VAL A 59 -22.68 2.09 -1.49
C VAL A 59 -23.26 1.46 -2.76
N THR A 60 -22.38 1.13 -3.71
CA THR A 60 -22.73 0.32 -4.88
C THR A 60 -22.13 -1.05 -4.70
N ARG A 61 -22.96 -2.06 -4.56
CA ARG A 61 -22.57 -3.42 -4.25
C ARG A 61 -22.30 -4.25 -5.50
N GLY A 62 -21.46 -5.29 -5.35
CA GLY A 62 -21.18 -6.25 -6.40
C GLY A 62 -20.23 -5.74 -7.48
N LEU A 63 -19.55 -4.62 -7.24
CA LEU A 63 -18.47 -4.09 -8.07
C LEU A 63 -17.16 -4.69 -7.58
N GLY A 64 -16.64 -5.70 -8.29
CA GLY A 64 -15.47 -6.45 -7.82
C GLY A 64 -14.17 -6.04 -8.52
N ILE A 65 -13.09 -6.04 -7.74
CA ILE A 65 -11.71 -5.92 -8.22
C ILE A 65 -10.86 -6.93 -7.48
N LYS A 66 -10.14 -7.75 -8.24
CA LYS A 66 -9.13 -8.69 -7.72
C LYS A 66 -7.76 -8.25 -8.16
N SER A 67 -6.80 -8.25 -7.24
CA SER A 67 -5.40 -7.95 -7.52
C SER A 67 -4.51 -9.07 -6.98
N GLU A 68 -3.57 -9.53 -7.79
CA GLU A 68 -2.54 -10.49 -7.42
C GLU A 68 -1.18 -9.94 -7.82
N GLN A 69 -0.23 -9.90 -6.88
CA GLN A 69 1.07 -9.28 -7.11
C GLN A 69 2.19 -10.10 -6.48
N ILE A 70 3.33 -10.14 -7.16
CA ILE A 70 4.61 -10.54 -6.61
C ILE A 70 5.44 -9.28 -6.41
N GLN A 71 6.00 -9.15 -5.23
CA GLN A 71 6.88 -8.05 -4.83
C GLN A 71 8.27 -8.58 -4.53
N ILE A 72 9.28 -7.99 -5.14
CA ILE A 72 10.68 -8.24 -4.83
C ILE A 72 11.23 -6.96 -4.23
N ARG A 73 11.89 -7.09 -3.07
CA ARG A 73 12.54 -5.96 -2.40
C ARG A 73 13.97 -6.37 -2.03
N THR A 74 14.92 -5.51 -2.34
CA THR A 74 16.29 -5.60 -1.86
C THR A 74 16.63 -4.38 -1.03
N ALA A 75 17.34 -4.57 0.07
CA ALA A 75 17.78 -3.48 0.94
C ALA A 75 19.25 -3.64 1.28
N TRP A 76 20.00 -2.55 1.16
CA TRP A 76 21.40 -2.43 1.56
C TRP A 76 21.47 -1.59 2.80
N THR A 77 22.09 -2.12 3.86
CA THR A 77 22.21 -1.47 5.14
C THR A 77 23.63 -0.93 5.35
N PHE A 78 23.74 0.30 5.79
CA PHE A 78 25.01 1.00 5.97
C PHE A 78 24.90 2.01 7.11
N LYS A 79 25.93 2.84 7.29
CA LYS A 79 25.90 3.95 8.23
C LYS A 79 26.02 5.27 7.50
N VAL A 80 25.25 6.26 7.96
CA VAL A 80 25.48 7.67 7.65
C VAL A 80 25.98 8.30 8.95
N ASP A 81 27.26 8.63 9.00
CA ASP A 81 27.98 8.95 10.23
C ASP A 81 27.82 7.80 11.26
N LYS A 82 27.26 8.06 12.42
CA LYS A 82 26.98 7.06 13.46
C LYS A 82 25.61 6.39 13.35
N TYR A 83 24.73 6.88 12.50
CA TYR A 83 23.35 6.43 12.40
C TYR A 83 23.20 5.26 11.42
N PRO A 84 22.52 4.17 11.80
CA PRO A 84 22.13 3.14 10.85
C PRO A 84 21.25 3.74 9.74
N ALA A 85 21.46 3.27 8.52
CA ALA A 85 20.69 3.68 7.34
C ALA A 85 20.46 2.48 6.43
N ALA A 86 19.46 2.59 5.58
CA ALA A 86 19.19 1.60 4.54
C ALA A 86 18.73 2.28 3.25
N PHE A 87 19.15 1.73 2.13
CA PHE A 87 18.58 2.02 0.83
C PHE A 87 17.85 0.77 0.35
N THR A 88 16.64 0.95 -0.18
CA THR A 88 15.79 -0.17 -0.61
C THR A 88 15.24 0.09 -2.00
N LEU A 89 15.29 -0.94 -2.84
CA LEU A 89 14.63 -1.00 -4.14
C LEU A 89 13.48 -2.02 -4.07
N GLN A 90 12.29 -1.63 -4.46
CA GLN A 90 11.12 -2.52 -4.57
C GLN A 90 10.58 -2.52 -5.99
N LEU A 91 10.41 -3.72 -6.51
CA LEU A 91 9.78 -4.00 -7.81
C LEU A 91 8.50 -4.79 -7.58
N ASN A 92 7.49 -4.51 -8.39
CA ASN A 92 6.20 -5.18 -8.34
C ASN A 92 5.86 -5.73 -9.72
N ASN A 93 5.30 -6.94 -9.77
CA ASN A 93 4.71 -7.52 -10.98
C ASN A 93 3.41 -8.21 -10.60
N GLY A 94 2.38 -8.12 -11.44
CA GLY A 94 1.13 -8.77 -11.10
C GLY A 94 0.01 -8.56 -12.11
N SER A 95 -1.21 -8.74 -11.62
CA SER A 95 -2.42 -8.51 -12.37
C SER A 95 -3.48 -7.83 -11.52
N ILE A 96 -4.32 -7.05 -12.19
CA ILE A 96 -5.51 -6.45 -11.61
C ILE A 96 -6.68 -6.68 -12.56
N GLN A 97 -7.78 -7.18 -12.04
CA GLN A 97 -8.93 -7.62 -12.83
C GLN A 97 -10.23 -7.09 -12.23
N SER A 98 -11.14 -6.71 -13.11
CA SER A 98 -12.52 -6.41 -12.75
C SER A 98 -13.31 -7.70 -12.60
N THR A 99 -14.14 -7.79 -11.56
CA THR A 99 -15.01 -8.94 -11.28
C THR A 99 -16.45 -8.47 -11.00
N GLY A 100 -17.37 -9.42 -10.84
CA GLY A 100 -18.77 -9.07 -10.58
C GLY A 100 -19.38 -8.24 -11.70
N SER A 101 -20.10 -7.19 -11.37
CA SER A 101 -20.76 -6.30 -12.34
C SER A 101 -19.76 -5.46 -13.17
N LEU A 102 -18.48 -5.41 -12.78
CA LEU A 102 -17.43 -4.75 -13.53
C LEU A 102 -16.70 -5.68 -14.52
N SER A 103 -17.06 -6.95 -14.62
CA SER A 103 -16.34 -7.97 -15.42
C SER A 103 -16.19 -7.63 -16.92
N ALA A 104 -17.00 -6.71 -17.45
CA ALA A 104 -16.88 -6.20 -18.81
C ALA A 104 -15.74 -5.18 -19.00
N PHE A 105 -15.15 -4.67 -17.93
CA PHE A 105 -14.07 -3.69 -17.99
C PHE A 105 -12.70 -4.38 -17.98
N SER A 106 -11.78 -3.85 -18.79
CA SER A 106 -10.45 -4.42 -18.93
C SER A 106 -9.63 -4.24 -17.65
N GLY A 107 -8.97 -5.32 -17.24
CA GLY A 107 -7.86 -5.27 -16.28
C GLY A 107 -6.51 -5.08 -16.98
N SER A 108 -5.44 -5.12 -16.21
CA SER A 108 -4.07 -5.12 -16.71
C SER A 108 -3.21 -6.15 -15.97
N SER A 109 -2.10 -6.54 -16.61
CA SER A 109 -1.06 -7.39 -16.01
C SER A 109 0.30 -6.88 -16.48
N GLY A 110 1.34 -7.10 -15.69
CA GLY A 110 2.70 -6.70 -15.98
C GLY A 110 3.39 -6.05 -14.79
N LEU A 111 4.27 -5.09 -15.07
CA LEU A 111 5.03 -4.39 -14.04
C LEU A 111 4.19 -3.30 -13.37
N GLY A 112 4.32 -3.20 -12.06
CA GLY A 112 3.90 -2.03 -11.29
C GLY A 112 5.01 -0.98 -11.19
N ASP A 113 4.71 0.16 -10.59
CA ASP A 113 5.69 1.22 -10.39
C ASP A 113 6.80 0.78 -9.42
N THR A 114 8.02 1.23 -9.71
CA THR A 114 9.20 0.97 -8.87
C THR A 114 9.22 1.92 -7.69
N THR A 115 9.49 1.40 -6.48
CA THR A 115 9.65 2.23 -5.29
C THR A 115 11.10 2.18 -4.79
N LEU A 116 11.66 3.36 -4.55
CA LEU A 116 12.93 3.58 -3.86
C LEU A 116 12.64 4.09 -2.46
N LEU A 117 13.34 3.55 -1.47
CA LEU A 117 13.24 3.98 -0.07
C LEU A 117 14.64 4.25 0.46
N PHE A 118 14.82 5.41 1.07
CA PHE A 118 15.93 5.68 1.95
C PHE A 118 15.41 5.80 3.38
N ALA A 119 15.99 5.03 4.30
CA ALA A 119 15.64 5.05 5.71
C ALA A 119 16.86 5.36 6.58
N LEU A 120 16.64 6.15 7.64
CA LEU A 120 17.64 6.53 8.63
C LEU A 120 17.08 6.29 10.02
N TRP A 121 17.92 5.79 10.95
CA TRP A 121 17.59 5.61 12.35
C TRP A 121 18.34 6.63 13.21
N PRO A 122 17.76 7.84 13.45
CA PRO A 122 18.39 8.87 14.29
C PRO A 122 18.49 8.45 15.76
N TYR A 123 17.67 7.48 16.18
CA TYR A 123 17.73 6.90 17.51
C TYR A 123 17.54 5.38 17.45
N ALA A 124 18.44 4.66 18.12
CA ALA A 124 18.40 3.20 18.21
C ALA A 124 19.06 2.74 19.53
N ASP A 125 18.24 2.40 20.51
CA ASP A 125 18.64 1.80 21.77
C ASP A 125 18.25 0.32 21.77
N ARG A 126 19.19 -0.56 21.46
CA ARG A 126 18.95 -1.99 21.33
C ARG A 126 18.65 -2.67 22.67
N ASP A 127 19.22 -2.14 23.77
CA ASP A 127 19.05 -2.69 25.11
C ASP A 127 17.61 -2.45 25.60
N LYS A 128 17.07 -1.27 25.30
CA LYS A 128 15.67 -0.97 25.59
C LYS A 128 14.69 -1.45 24.52
N GLY A 129 15.20 -1.89 23.35
CA GLY A 129 14.37 -2.19 22.19
C GLY A 129 13.57 -0.98 21.69
N GLU A 130 14.19 0.21 21.70
CA GLU A 130 13.54 1.48 21.38
C GLU A 130 14.20 2.14 20.18
N TYR A 131 13.38 2.52 19.18
CA TYR A 131 13.85 2.97 17.88
C TYR A 131 12.98 4.11 17.34
N VAL A 132 13.66 5.07 16.67
CA VAL A 132 13.03 6.06 15.81
C VAL A 132 13.61 5.90 14.41
N ALA A 133 12.74 5.81 13.41
CA ALA A 133 13.15 5.71 12.01
C ALA A 133 12.49 6.81 11.18
N LEU A 134 13.24 7.39 10.25
CA LEU A 134 12.76 8.32 9.24
C LEU A 134 12.95 7.67 7.86
N GLY A 135 11.86 7.50 7.11
CA GLY A 135 11.86 6.98 5.75
C GLY A 135 11.45 8.04 4.74
N THR A 136 12.12 8.07 3.58
CA THR A 136 11.73 8.87 2.43
C THR A 136 11.54 7.94 1.24
N TYR A 137 10.44 8.10 0.53
CA TYR A 137 10.03 7.23 -0.57
C TYR A 137 9.92 8.02 -1.85
N LEU A 138 10.40 7.41 -2.94
CA LEU A 138 10.17 7.86 -4.31
C LEU A 138 9.60 6.70 -5.11
N THR A 139 8.38 6.86 -5.61
CA THR A 139 7.80 5.94 -6.59
C THR A 139 7.96 6.52 -7.99
N VAL A 140 8.58 5.73 -8.86
CA VAL A 140 8.90 6.10 -10.25
C VAL A 140 7.89 5.39 -11.17
N PRO A 141 7.28 6.09 -12.15
CA PRO A 141 6.28 5.55 -13.05
C PRO A 141 6.91 4.62 -14.11
N THR A 142 7.43 3.49 -13.66
CA THR A 142 8.03 2.44 -14.50
C THR A 142 7.07 1.31 -14.81
N GLY A 143 5.88 1.35 -14.22
CA GLY A 143 4.87 0.31 -14.38
C GLY A 143 4.13 0.41 -15.71
N ASP A 144 3.51 -0.72 -16.07
CA ASP A 144 2.67 -0.79 -17.26
C ASP A 144 1.42 0.09 -17.06
N TYR A 145 1.30 1.11 -17.91
CA TYR A 145 0.17 2.02 -17.93
C TYR A 145 -0.42 2.11 -19.32
N GLN A 146 -1.70 1.82 -19.43
CA GLN A 146 -2.46 1.94 -20.67
C GLN A 146 -3.66 2.86 -20.44
N PRO A 147 -3.69 4.07 -21.04
CA PRO A 147 -4.81 5.01 -20.84
C PRO A 147 -6.18 4.43 -21.19
N LYS A 148 -6.22 3.43 -22.08
CA LYS A 148 -7.47 2.76 -22.49
C LYS A 148 -7.92 1.64 -21.56
N ALA A 149 -7.04 1.14 -20.69
CA ALA A 149 -7.41 0.13 -19.71
C ALA A 149 -8.20 0.77 -18.57
N SER A 150 -9.23 0.08 -18.10
CA SER A 150 -10.03 0.54 -16.96
C SER A 150 -9.28 0.44 -15.64
N LEU A 151 -8.33 -0.47 -15.55
CA LEU A 151 -7.49 -0.69 -14.38
C LEU A 151 -6.02 -0.78 -14.82
N ASN A 152 -5.14 -0.10 -14.13
CA ASN A 152 -3.71 -0.09 -14.40
C ASN A 152 -2.91 -0.49 -13.15
N LEU A 153 -1.77 -1.16 -13.34
CA LEU A 153 -0.80 -1.47 -12.28
C LEU A 153 0.12 -0.30 -12.00
N GLY A 154 0.54 0.44 -13.03
CA GLY A 154 1.29 1.70 -12.91
C GLY A 154 0.34 2.90 -12.77
N ALA A 155 0.78 3.92 -12.04
CA ALA A 155 0.01 5.16 -11.83
C ALA A 155 0.33 6.24 -12.87
N ASN A 156 1.38 6.04 -13.70
CA ASN A 156 1.88 7.00 -14.71
C ASN A 156 2.20 8.38 -14.13
N ARG A 157 2.68 8.42 -12.88
CA ARG A 157 3.11 9.65 -12.20
C ARG A 157 4.11 9.35 -11.11
N TYR A 158 4.96 10.31 -10.80
CA TYR A 158 5.80 10.23 -9.62
C TYR A 158 4.97 10.41 -8.35
N ALA A 159 5.42 9.74 -7.28
CA ALA A 159 4.91 9.99 -5.95
C ALA A 159 6.04 9.98 -4.93
N TYR A 160 5.88 10.78 -3.89
CA TYR A 160 6.84 10.98 -2.83
C TYR A 160 6.15 10.74 -1.50
N ALA A 161 6.86 10.17 -0.54
CA ALA A 161 6.36 10.10 0.83
C ALA A 161 7.48 10.30 1.84
N ILE A 162 7.10 10.81 3.01
CA ILE A 162 7.94 10.86 4.21
C ILE A 162 7.20 10.13 5.31
N GLN A 163 7.89 9.24 6.02
CA GLN A 163 7.35 8.44 7.10
C GLN A 163 8.23 8.57 8.34
N LEU A 164 7.63 8.85 9.49
CA LEU A 164 8.26 8.82 10.79
C LEU A 164 7.71 7.65 11.58
N GLY A 165 8.58 6.75 12.00
CA GLY A 165 8.25 5.56 12.76
C GLY A 165 8.87 5.55 14.15
N TYR A 166 8.14 5.03 15.12
CA TYR A 166 8.59 4.76 16.48
C TYR A 166 8.23 3.34 16.87
N GLN A 167 9.16 2.62 17.46
CA GLN A 167 8.94 1.29 18.02
C GLN A 167 9.59 1.17 19.38
N ARG A 168 8.93 0.47 20.30
CA ARG A 168 9.43 0.20 21.65
C ARG A 168 9.03 -1.19 22.14
N SER A 169 9.95 -1.87 22.86
CA SER A 169 9.61 -3.03 23.68
C SER A 169 8.93 -2.58 24.97
N LEU A 170 7.65 -2.98 25.15
CA LEU A 170 6.90 -2.71 26.38
C LEU A 170 7.28 -3.73 27.45
N PHE A 171 7.47 -4.99 27.04
CA PHE A 171 7.97 -6.11 27.82
C PHE A 171 8.89 -6.94 26.92
N SER A 172 9.59 -7.92 27.48
CA SER A 172 10.47 -8.80 26.71
C SER A 172 9.77 -9.51 25.56
N SER A 173 8.49 -9.81 25.71
CA SER A 173 7.67 -10.50 24.70
C SER A 173 6.70 -9.60 23.95
N LEU A 174 6.55 -8.31 24.31
CA LEU A 174 5.57 -7.41 23.69
C LEU A 174 6.23 -6.14 23.17
N GLN A 175 6.08 -5.90 21.88
CA GLN A 175 6.56 -4.70 21.19
C GLN A 175 5.37 -3.90 20.67
N TRP A 176 5.44 -2.59 20.79
CA TRP A 176 4.51 -1.64 20.21
C TRP A 176 5.21 -0.80 19.15
N MET A 177 4.52 -0.51 18.07
CA MET A 177 4.98 0.43 17.05
C MET A 177 3.90 1.38 16.63
N THR A 178 4.31 2.55 16.16
CA THR A 178 3.46 3.52 15.48
C THR A 178 4.27 4.23 14.39
N ALA A 179 3.60 4.61 13.32
CA ALA A 179 4.19 5.44 12.27
C ALA A 179 3.14 6.39 11.70
N ILE A 180 3.59 7.55 11.26
CA ILE A 180 2.80 8.51 10.50
C ILE A 180 3.50 8.80 9.19
N ASP A 181 2.74 9.01 8.13
CA ASP A 181 3.31 9.39 6.85
C ASP A 181 2.46 10.42 6.10
N ALA A 182 3.11 11.14 5.20
CA ALA A 182 2.50 12.06 4.27
C ALA A 182 3.01 11.75 2.88
N SER A 183 2.11 11.74 1.89
CA SER A 183 2.41 11.45 0.50
C SER A 183 1.94 12.57 -0.42
N TRP A 184 2.72 12.83 -1.47
CA TRP A 184 2.49 13.83 -2.52
C TRP A 184 2.58 13.15 -3.88
N PHE A 185 1.88 13.68 -4.85
CA PHE A 185 1.75 13.09 -6.18
C PHE A 185 1.95 14.15 -7.26
N ASN A 186 2.63 13.78 -8.34
CA ASN A 186 2.59 14.54 -9.57
C ASN A 186 1.29 14.26 -10.33
N SER A 187 0.98 15.07 -11.32
CA SER A 187 -0.15 14.86 -12.21
C SER A 187 0.06 13.65 -13.13
N ASN A 188 -1.03 12.99 -13.48
CA ASN A 188 -1.08 12.05 -14.59
C ASN A 188 -1.82 12.72 -15.76
N GLU A 189 -1.08 13.12 -16.79
CA GLU A 189 -1.60 13.86 -17.97
C GLU A 189 -2.20 12.92 -19.03
N GLN A 190 -2.20 11.61 -18.80
CA GLN A 190 -2.75 10.61 -19.73
C GLN A 190 -3.91 9.84 -19.10
N TYR A 191 -4.58 10.47 -18.12
CA TYR A 191 -5.67 9.84 -17.42
C TYR A 191 -6.94 9.73 -18.28
N ARG A 192 -7.61 8.58 -18.24
CA ARG A 192 -8.98 8.42 -18.74
C ARG A 192 -9.93 8.13 -17.60
N ARG A 193 -11.11 8.71 -17.68
CA ARG A 193 -12.15 8.45 -16.68
C ARG A 193 -12.53 6.98 -16.73
N LEU A 194 -12.35 6.29 -15.62
CA LEU A 194 -12.66 4.87 -15.50
C LEU A 194 -14.18 4.66 -15.52
N PHE A 195 -14.57 3.51 -16.04
CA PHE A 195 -15.97 3.10 -16.10
C PHE A 195 -16.90 4.10 -16.83
N ARG A 196 -16.34 4.96 -17.67
CA ARG A 196 -17.07 5.87 -18.57
C ARG A 196 -16.67 5.62 -20.03
N PRO A 197 -17.13 4.52 -20.65
CA PRO A 197 -16.70 4.16 -22.00
C PRO A 197 -17.09 5.20 -23.08
N ALA A 198 -18.07 6.04 -22.80
CA ALA A 198 -18.45 7.15 -23.70
C ALA A 198 -17.47 8.34 -23.62
N ASP A 199 -16.69 8.47 -22.56
CA ASP A 199 -15.68 9.50 -22.42
C ASP A 199 -14.34 8.99 -22.98
N THR A 200 -14.03 9.38 -24.20
CA THR A 200 -12.81 8.98 -24.91
C THR A 200 -11.67 9.99 -24.75
N ASN A 201 -11.91 11.09 -24.05
CA ASN A 201 -10.94 12.15 -23.88
C ASN A 201 -9.80 11.72 -22.92
N ILE A 202 -8.66 12.36 -23.09
CA ILE A 202 -7.55 12.31 -22.13
C ILE A 202 -7.73 13.50 -21.19
N HIS A 203 -7.55 13.26 -19.93
CA HIS A 203 -7.68 14.20 -18.84
C HIS A 203 -6.37 14.30 -18.04
N THR A 204 -6.24 15.34 -17.26
CA THR A 204 -5.21 15.46 -16.23
C THR A 204 -5.80 15.06 -14.87
N LEU A 205 -5.18 14.07 -14.24
CA LEU A 205 -5.52 13.65 -12.88
C LEU A 205 -4.49 14.20 -11.90
N ASP A 206 -4.95 15.06 -11.01
CA ASP A 206 -4.21 15.52 -9.83
C ASP A 206 -4.75 14.84 -8.58
N GLN A 207 -3.93 14.77 -7.53
CA GLN A 207 -4.33 14.23 -6.24
C GLN A 207 -3.76 15.08 -5.09
N LYS A 208 -4.62 15.48 -4.17
CA LYS A 208 -4.22 16.17 -2.94
C LYS A 208 -3.44 15.23 -2.04
N ASN A 209 -2.72 15.79 -1.08
CA ASN A 209 -1.89 15.04 -0.14
C ASN A 209 -2.68 13.96 0.60
N LEU A 210 -2.02 12.85 0.85
CA LEU A 210 -2.53 11.71 1.58
C LEU A 210 -1.73 11.56 2.88
N TYR A 211 -2.42 11.26 3.98
CA TYR A 211 -1.81 11.07 5.29
C TYR A 211 -2.22 9.73 5.85
N SER A 212 -1.29 9.03 6.49
CA SER A 212 -1.62 7.80 7.18
C SER A 212 -1.04 7.74 8.59
N LEU A 213 -1.76 6.98 9.42
CA LEU A 213 -1.35 6.54 10.74
C LEU A 213 -1.35 5.01 10.73
N GLN A 214 -0.25 4.43 11.18
CA GLN A 214 -0.09 2.99 11.36
C GLN A 214 0.26 2.75 12.82
N THR A 215 -0.42 1.82 13.49
CA THR A 215 -0.06 1.43 14.86
C THR A 215 -0.39 -0.04 15.10
N GLY A 216 0.38 -0.70 15.95
CA GLY A 216 0.12 -2.09 16.27
C GLY A 216 1.08 -2.67 17.29
N MET A 217 0.85 -3.95 17.58
CA MET A 217 1.62 -4.70 18.55
C MET A 217 2.08 -6.03 17.97
N ARG A 218 3.23 -6.48 18.43
CA ARG A 218 3.78 -7.80 18.17
C ARG A 218 4.01 -8.52 19.48
N TYR A 219 3.48 -9.74 19.59
CA TYR A 219 3.76 -10.65 20.69
C TYR A 219 4.75 -11.71 20.23
N ILE A 220 5.90 -11.80 20.89
CA ILE A 220 6.97 -12.78 20.67
C ILE A 220 6.63 -14.00 21.52
N ILE A 221 6.26 -15.10 20.87
CA ILE A 221 5.90 -16.36 21.56
C ILE A 221 7.19 -17.04 22.02
N ASN A 222 8.17 -17.10 21.14
CA ASN A 222 9.53 -17.59 21.38
C ASN A 222 10.48 -17.09 20.27
N ASP A 223 11.72 -17.57 20.24
CA ASP A 223 12.71 -17.15 19.23
C ASP A 223 12.30 -17.46 17.79
N ALA A 224 11.47 -18.48 17.59
CA ALA A 224 11.02 -18.89 16.26
C ALA A 224 9.70 -18.24 15.83
N TYR A 225 8.79 -17.94 16.75
CA TYR A 225 7.42 -17.57 16.42
C TYR A 225 6.98 -16.25 17.03
N SER A 226 6.26 -15.46 16.25
CA SER A 226 5.56 -14.27 16.77
C SER A 226 4.25 -14.05 16.03
N VAL A 227 3.33 -13.34 16.67
CA VAL A 227 2.08 -12.86 16.09
C VAL A 227 1.98 -11.34 16.23
N SER A 228 1.25 -10.69 15.33
CA SER A 228 1.05 -9.24 15.43
C SER A 228 -0.32 -8.82 14.90
N ALA A 229 -0.77 -7.68 15.41
CA ALA A 229 -1.96 -7.00 14.95
C ALA A 229 -1.63 -5.53 14.67
N MET A 230 -2.09 -5.05 13.51
CA MET A 230 -1.90 -3.68 13.04
C MET A 230 -3.24 -3.04 12.72
N TYR A 231 -3.31 -1.75 12.97
CA TYR A 231 -4.37 -0.87 12.52
C TYR A 231 -3.77 0.24 11.68
N PHE A 232 -4.46 0.58 10.59
CA PHE A 232 -4.08 1.63 9.65
C PHE A 232 -5.26 2.58 9.48
N ARG A 233 -4.97 3.87 9.46
CA ARG A 233 -5.92 4.89 9.04
C ARG A 233 -5.28 5.76 7.98
N THR A 234 -5.97 5.93 6.85
CA THR A 234 -5.53 6.78 5.74
C THR A 234 -6.59 7.83 5.45
N VAL A 235 -6.18 9.10 5.36
CA VAL A 235 -7.08 10.22 5.11
C VAL A 235 -6.50 11.19 4.08
N GLY A 236 -7.35 11.87 3.32
CA GLY A 236 -6.92 12.84 2.29
C GLY A 236 -7.04 12.29 0.89
N GLY A 237 -6.08 12.61 0.01
CA GLY A 237 -5.98 12.05 -1.32
C GLY A 237 -7.16 12.34 -2.25
N GLU A 238 -7.90 13.43 -2.02
CA GLU A 238 -8.97 13.84 -2.93
C GLU A 238 -8.42 14.10 -4.32
N GLU A 239 -9.11 13.59 -5.32
CA GLU A 239 -8.72 13.71 -6.71
C GLU A 239 -9.36 14.93 -7.36
N MET A 240 -8.63 15.52 -8.30
CA MET A 240 -9.09 16.57 -9.19
C MET A 240 -8.87 16.11 -10.64
N ILE A 241 -9.87 16.25 -11.48
CA ILE A 241 -9.77 15.97 -12.91
C ILE A 241 -9.99 17.25 -13.68
N ASP A 242 -8.98 17.65 -14.45
CA ASP A 242 -8.94 18.93 -15.19
C ASP A 242 -9.21 20.13 -14.25
N GLY A 243 -8.65 20.07 -13.03
CA GLY A 243 -8.82 21.10 -12.00
C GLY A 243 -10.17 21.10 -11.26
N ILE A 244 -11.06 20.13 -11.54
CA ILE A 244 -12.36 19.99 -10.87
C ILE A 244 -12.27 18.94 -9.76
N ASP A 245 -12.58 19.34 -8.53
CA ASP A 245 -12.62 18.44 -7.37
C ASP A 245 -13.68 17.35 -7.55
N GLU A 246 -13.30 16.10 -7.33
CA GLU A 246 -14.20 14.95 -7.44
C GLU A 246 -14.94 14.63 -6.14
N ASN A 247 -14.67 15.38 -5.06
CA ASN A 247 -15.29 15.23 -3.75
C ASN A 247 -15.19 13.79 -3.22
N ASN A 248 -14.05 13.15 -3.47
CA ASN A 248 -13.79 11.74 -3.16
C ASN A 248 -12.70 11.55 -2.11
N ARG A 249 -12.53 12.52 -1.20
CA ARG A 249 -11.58 12.43 -0.09
C ARG A 249 -11.71 11.11 0.65
N ILE A 250 -10.60 10.41 0.81
CA ILE A 250 -10.47 9.10 1.47
C ILE A 250 -10.56 9.26 3.00
N ASP A 251 -11.29 8.38 3.68
CA ASP A 251 -11.15 8.04 5.09
C ASP A 251 -11.28 6.52 5.21
N LEU A 252 -10.13 5.85 5.24
CA LEU A 252 -9.97 4.41 5.20
C LEU A 252 -9.44 3.92 6.55
N HIS A 253 -10.07 2.91 7.11
CA HIS A 253 -9.63 2.20 8.29
C HIS A 253 -9.43 0.73 7.94
N ARG A 254 -8.25 0.19 8.19
CA ARG A 254 -7.88 -1.18 7.85
C ARG A 254 -7.22 -1.87 9.03
N TYR A 255 -7.39 -3.18 9.11
CA TYR A 255 -6.66 -4.03 10.06
C TYR A 255 -5.79 -5.04 9.32
N GLN A 256 -4.78 -5.54 10.00
CA GLN A 256 -3.94 -6.63 9.53
C GLN A 256 -3.46 -7.47 10.72
N LEU A 257 -3.66 -8.75 10.63
CA LEU A 257 -3.12 -9.75 11.55
C LEU A 257 -1.97 -10.47 10.86
N SER A 258 -0.93 -10.84 11.60
CA SER A 258 0.15 -11.62 11.02
C SER A 258 0.74 -12.64 11.99
N GLY A 259 1.21 -13.74 11.42
CA GLY A 259 2.04 -14.73 12.08
C GLY A 259 3.38 -14.82 11.40
N SER A 260 4.47 -14.96 12.14
CA SER A 260 5.79 -15.16 11.58
C SER A 260 6.50 -16.36 12.18
N ALA A 261 7.29 -17.05 11.34
CA ALA A 261 8.14 -18.17 11.71
C ALA A 261 9.59 -17.89 11.25
N GLN A 262 10.54 -18.02 12.16
CA GLN A 262 11.97 -17.98 11.83
C GLN A 262 12.39 -19.38 11.38
N LEU A 263 12.88 -19.49 10.14
CA LEU A 263 13.41 -20.71 9.53
C LEU A 263 14.93 -20.59 9.39
N PRO A 264 15.66 -21.68 9.18
CA PRO A 264 17.11 -21.61 8.96
C PRO A 264 17.51 -20.70 7.79
N ALA A 265 16.70 -20.65 6.74
CA ALA A 265 16.95 -19.85 5.53
C ALA A 265 16.45 -18.41 5.60
N GLY A 266 15.67 -18.02 6.64
CA GLY A 266 15.07 -16.69 6.73
C GLY A 266 13.75 -16.71 7.50
N ARG A 267 13.02 -15.62 7.45
CA ARG A 267 11.74 -15.45 8.13
C ARG A 267 10.59 -15.56 7.16
N LEU A 268 9.62 -16.42 7.45
CA LEU A 268 8.35 -16.52 6.75
C LEU A 268 7.27 -15.75 7.52
N ILE A 269 6.45 -14.95 6.83
CA ILE A 269 5.38 -14.16 7.42
C ILE A 269 4.11 -14.37 6.60
N LEU A 270 3.03 -14.77 7.27
CA LEU A 270 1.69 -14.79 6.70
C LEU A 270 0.88 -13.65 7.31
N GLN A 271 0.20 -12.89 6.45
CA GLN A 271 -0.63 -11.76 6.85
C GLN A 271 -2.03 -11.92 6.28
N TYR A 272 -3.02 -11.55 7.07
CA TYR A 272 -4.41 -11.45 6.67
C TYR A 272 -4.99 -10.12 7.15
N GLY A 273 -5.74 -9.44 6.30
CA GLY A 273 -6.35 -8.17 6.64
C GLY A 273 -7.48 -7.78 5.70
N GLY A 274 -7.97 -6.57 5.90
CA GLY A 274 -9.03 -5.97 5.11
C GLY A 274 -9.49 -4.64 5.72
N ASP A 275 -10.47 -4.02 5.10
CA ASP A 275 -11.03 -2.77 5.58
C ASP A 275 -11.99 -3.00 6.74
N ILE A 276 -11.92 -2.12 7.72
CA ILE A 276 -12.92 -1.98 8.79
C ILE A 276 -14.01 -0.99 8.33
N LYS A 277 -13.55 0.10 7.68
CA LYS A 277 -14.40 1.16 7.18
C LYS A 277 -13.73 1.81 5.98
N THR A 278 -14.52 2.08 4.96
CA THR A 278 -14.10 2.83 3.77
C THR A 278 -15.09 3.96 3.50
N GLN A 279 -14.58 5.18 3.39
CA GLN A 279 -15.32 6.31 2.86
C GLN A 279 -14.65 6.75 1.57
N ASN A 280 -15.40 6.76 0.48
CA ASN A 280 -14.92 7.02 -0.87
C ASN A 280 -13.80 6.05 -1.31
N GLY A 281 -14.20 4.96 -1.97
CA GLY A 281 -13.32 3.92 -2.51
C GLY A 281 -13.91 2.53 -2.50
N PHE A 282 -13.15 1.62 -3.07
CA PHE A 282 -13.49 0.20 -3.02
C PHE A 282 -13.15 -0.37 -1.65
N TYR A 283 -14.12 -1.06 -1.05
CA TYR A 283 -13.95 -1.76 0.22
C TYR A 283 -13.16 -3.05 0.01
N GLU A 284 -11.99 -3.16 0.63
CA GLU A 284 -11.16 -4.36 0.60
C GLU A 284 -11.70 -5.38 1.59
N THR A 285 -12.34 -6.43 1.05
CA THR A 285 -12.94 -7.50 1.85
C THR A 285 -11.92 -8.46 2.42
N SER A 286 -10.83 -8.67 1.66
CA SER A 286 -9.72 -9.52 2.12
C SER A 286 -8.42 -9.14 1.44
N ARG A 287 -7.34 -9.28 2.21
CA ARG A 287 -5.95 -9.19 1.75
C ARG A 287 -5.15 -10.31 2.40
N ILE A 288 -4.46 -11.08 1.60
CA ILE A 288 -3.53 -12.12 2.04
C ILE A 288 -2.15 -11.76 1.52
N ILE A 289 -1.13 -11.79 2.38
CA ILE A 289 0.26 -11.61 1.98
C ILE A 289 1.08 -12.74 2.55
N LEU A 290 1.79 -13.45 1.70
CA LEU A 290 2.85 -14.38 2.09
C LEU A 290 4.19 -13.73 1.79
N ARG A 291 5.07 -13.62 2.79
CA ARG A 291 6.34 -12.90 2.68
C ARG A 291 7.47 -13.76 3.21
N PHE A 292 8.56 -13.83 2.47
CA PHE A 292 9.82 -14.43 2.90
C PHE A 292 10.92 -13.37 2.92
N ILE A 293 11.68 -13.31 4.01
CA ILE A 293 12.76 -12.35 4.23
C ILE A 293 14.02 -13.12 4.60
N THR A 294 15.11 -12.83 3.91
CA THR A 294 16.45 -13.35 4.27
C THR A 294 17.47 -12.21 4.27
N ALA A 295 18.58 -12.40 4.99
CA ALA A 295 19.68 -11.44 5.07
C ALA A 295 21.00 -12.18 4.86
N PHE A 296 21.97 -11.51 4.24
CA PHE A 296 23.30 -12.02 3.92
C PHE A 296 24.36 -11.13 4.52
#